data_8b2b694443466955a26741799b9d65e0
#
_entry.id   8b2b694443466955a26741799b9d65e0
#
_cell.length_a   1.000
_cell.length_b   1.000
_cell.length_c   1.000
_cell.angle_alpha   90.00
_cell.angle_beta   90.00
_cell.angle_gamma   90.00
#
_symmetry.space_group_name_H-M   'P 1'
#
loop_
_entity.id
_entity.type
_entity.pdbx_description
1 polymer ?
#
loop_
_entity_poly.entity_id
_entity_poly.type
_entity_poly.pdbx_seq_one_letter_code
_entity_poly.pdbx_strand_id
1 'polypeptide(L)'
;MNLLEEDFSNNKENKTKNIIKIIIVFIILIVIAIVGLLSYMMYLEGTVLRVYVNDAENAEVKNLLVFEEDGTIYVPVRAISTYLGYNSYSGEYSNRSEDNSKCYVESQEEVTNLTLNSNKIYKLNLEKNDNNYTYIYMDKPVKAINGELYITTDGMQKVFNTAFSYDQENNRITIYTVPYLVSSYSNTILDYGYTKLSENFENEKAILQNMLVVTDDKYYGVINASDGTQILECKYDDIQYQEATGDFIVSSKNKYGIMGADKRTKVDINYDNIELMDYDAGLYLVRRNNRYGVIDLNGGNIIYAENDRIGVDISRFEENDLKTGYILVGNLIPVMKNNKWGLFDIKGNQVVDFEYDSFGYIANNNREATNLLVIPNYNVIVACLDERYTLLNTSGEQPIRAFVDDIYMEISGGEKHYKMIANDKEYDVEEYLDRLGVQPVTNHTNTTSNTEQSNTTSNKETNNGVNNQTVEENREQNNEEQQRNEGDQNNGDQQINEGNQNNGEAQNAE
;
A
#
# COMPACT_ATOMS: atom_id res chain seq x y z
N MET A 1 54.81 -56.88 63.83
CA MET A 1 53.33 -56.61 63.78
C MET A 1 52.95 -55.33 63.07
N ASN A 2 53.93 -54.50 62.63
CA ASN A 2 53.62 -53.23 61.97
C ASN A 2 53.49 -53.26 60.42
N LEU A 3 54.05 -54.27 59.73
CA LEU A 3 54.04 -54.34 58.27
C LEU A 3 52.68 -54.80 57.70
N LEU A 4 51.88 -55.56 58.41
CA LEU A 4 50.55 -56.02 57.97
C LEU A 4 49.47 -54.94 58.13
N GLU A 5 49.61 -54.07 59.15
CA GLU A 5 48.67 -52.95 59.35
C GLU A 5 48.82 -51.81 58.29
N GLU A 6 50.09 -51.54 57.87
CA GLU A 6 50.34 -50.56 56.78
C GLU A 6 49.82 -51.07 55.47
N ASP A 7 49.93 -52.35 55.11
CA ASP A 7 49.42 -52.92 53.83
C ASP A 7 47.87 -52.93 53.82
N PHE A 8 47.24 -53.19 55.00
CA PHE A 8 45.75 -53.12 55.08
C PHE A 8 45.25 -51.68 55.04
N SER A 9 45.94 -50.72 55.59
CA SER A 9 45.64 -49.30 55.56
C SER A 9 45.81 -48.74 54.14
N ASN A 10 46.90 -48.99 53.45
CA ASN A 10 47.17 -48.60 52.07
C ASN A 10 46.18 -49.20 51.06
N ASN A 11 45.76 -50.47 51.28
CA ASN A 11 44.78 -51.11 50.38
C ASN A 11 43.37 -50.57 50.59
N LYS A 12 43.00 -50.11 51.75
CA LYS A 12 41.74 -49.48 52.11
C LYS A 12 41.68 -48.05 51.52
N GLU A 13 42.78 -47.30 51.64
CA GLU A 13 42.90 -45.94 51.12
C GLU A 13 42.88 -45.95 49.56
N ASN A 14 43.55 -46.90 48.93
CA ASN A 14 43.50 -47.06 47.45
C ASN A 14 42.11 -47.48 46.91
N LYS A 15 41.40 -48.36 47.68
CA LYS A 15 40.02 -48.73 47.37
C LYS A 15 39.05 -47.49 47.43
N THR A 16 39.23 -46.69 48.54
CA THR A 16 38.42 -45.46 48.70
C THR A 16 38.71 -44.43 47.61
N LYS A 17 39.99 -44.21 47.24
CA LYS A 17 40.39 -43.33 46.13
C LYS A 17 39.82 -43.79 44.78
N ASN A 18 39.78 -45.09 44.54
CA ASN A 18 39.20 -45.66 43.35
C ASN A 18 37.65 -45.52 43.33
N ILE A 19 36.97 -45.68 44.43
CA ILE A 19 35.52 -45.48 44.55
C ILE A 19 35.19 -43.98 44.29
N ILE A 20 35.95 -43.06 44.87
CA ILE A 20 35.77 -41.61 44.61
C ILE A 20 35.98 -41.28 43.15
N LYS A 21 37.00 -41.83 42.51
CA LYS A 21 37.18 -41.66 41.04
C LYS A 21 36.01 -42.17 40.23
N ILE A 22 35.45 -43.33 40.58
CA ILE A 22 34.28 -43.90 39.91
C ILE A 22 33.04 -42.98 40.10
N ILE A 23 32.85 -42.46 41.33
CA ILE A 23 31.75 -41.54 41.62
C ILE A 23 31.92 -40.24 40.80
N ILE A 24 33.12 -39.66 40.72
CA ILE A 24 33.41 -38.47 39.94
C ILE A 24 33.12 -38.71 38.45
N VAL A 25 33.57 -39.84 37.89
CA VAL A 25 33.29 -40.21 36.51
C VAL A 25 31.78 -40.36 36.27
N PHE A 26 31.06 -40.96 37.21
CA PHE A 26 29.61 -41.12 37.14
C PHE A 26 28.88 -39.76 37.15
N ILE A 27 29.32 -38.84 38.04
CA ILE A 27 28.78 -37.46 38.08
C ILE A 27 29.05 -36.73 36.75
N ILE A 28 30.26 -36.86 36.20
CA ILE A 28 30.59 -36.25 34.91
C ILE A 28 29.69 -36.80 33.79
N LEU A 29 29.44 -38.08 33.74
CA LEU A 29 28.55 -38.71 32.76
C LEU A 29 27.09 -38.23 32.92
N ILE A 30 26.62 -38.04 34.15
CA ILE A 30 25.29 -37.47 34.42
C ILE A 30 25.22 -36.03 33.92
N VAL A 31 26.25 -35.20 34.17
CA VAL A 31 26.29 -33.83 33.70
C VAL A 31 26.30 -33.76 32.18
N ILE A 32 27.10 -34.62 31.53
CA ILE A 32 27.13 -34.72 30.05
C ILE A 32 25.74 -35.14 29.50
N ALA A 33 25.09 -36.09 30.15
CA ALA A 33 23.76 -36.54 29.76
C ALA A 33 22.70 -35.39 29.91
N ILE A 34 22.78 -34.64 31.02
CA ILE A 34 21.89 -33.48 31.24
C ILE A 34 22.14 -32.40 30.22
N VAL A 35 23.40 -32.03 29.92
CA VAL A 35 23.74 -31.03 28.91
C VAL A 35 23.31 -31.50 27.53
N GLY A 36 23.50 -32.79 27.23
CA GLY A 36 23.04 -33.37 25.94
C GLY A 36 21.52 -33.31 25.80
N LEU A 37 20.79 -33.63 26.91
CA LEU A 37 19.32 -33.54 26.92
C LEU A 37 18.83 -32.10 26.77
N LEU A 38 19.44 -31.16 27.48
CA LEU A 38 19.11 -29.71 27.35
C LEU A 38 19.40 -29.19 25.93
N SER A 39 20.55 -29.55 25.34
CA SER A 39 20.90 -29.17 23.97
C SER A 39 19.94 -29.78 22.98
N TYR A 40 19.51 -31.02 23.18
CA TYR A 40 18.52 -31.69 22.36
C TYR A 40 17.13 -31.04 22.50
N MET A 41 16.72 -30.64 23.68
CA MET A 41 15.47 -29.91 23.90
C MET A 41 15.51 -28.54 23.26
N MET A 42 16.61 -27.80 23.38
CA MET A 42 16.80 -26.51 22.70
C MET A 42 16.78 -26.66 21.18
N TYR A 43 17.40 -27.72 20.62
CA TYR A 43 17.34 -28.03 19.20
C TYR A 43 15.90 -28.33 18.73
N LEU A 44 15.15 -29.13 19.51
CA LEU A 44 13.74 -29.41 19.22
C LEU A 44 12.87 -28.15 19.31
N GLU A 45 13.14 -27.26 20.26
CA GLU A 45 12.43 -25.99 20.38
C GLU A 45 12.63 -25.10 19.14
N GLY A 46 13.84 -25.05 18.56
CA GLY A 46 14.12 -24.31 17.34
C GLY A 46 13.63 -24.98 16.05
N THR A 47 13.35 -26.30 16.05
CA THR A 47 12.93 -27.04 14.86
C THR A 47 11.41 -27.18 14.72
N VAL A 48 10.66 -27.05 15.81
CA VAL A 48 9.18 -27.19 15.80
C VAL A 48 8.53 -25.83 15.76
N LEU A 49 7.81 -25.54 14.69
CA LEU A 49 6.99 -24.32 14.61
C LEU A 49 6.00 -24.27 15.78
N ARG A 50 5.99 -23.17 16.51
CA ARG A 50 5.03 -22.85 17.57
C ARG A 50 4.26 -21.58 17.19
N VAL A 51 2.96 -21.59 17.41
CA VAL A 51 2.10 -20.44 17.17
C VAL A 51 1.46 -20.02 18.48
N TYR A 52 1.57 -18.74 18.77
CA TYR A 52 1.01 -18.12 19.97
C TYR A 52 -0.04 -17.10 19.56
N VAL A 53 -1.15 -17.10 20.26
CA VAL A 53 -2.17 -16.04 20.18
C VAL A 53 -2.27 -15.41 21.55
N ASN A 54 -1.96 -14.12 21.67
CA ASN A 54 -1.93 -13.42 22.96
C ASN A 54 -1.07 -14.16 24.02
N ASP A 55 0.15 -14.56 23.65
CA ASP A 55 1.11 -15.32 24.45
C ASP A 55 0.66 -16.74 24.88
N ALA A 56 -0.50 -17.19 24.48
CA ALA A 56 -0.93 -18.57 24.65
C ALA A 56 -0.60 -19.41 23.42
N GLU A 57 0.10 -20.54 23.61
CA GLU A 57 0.39 -21.48 22.52
C GLU A 57 -0.93 -22.03 21.95
N ASN A 58 -1.10 -21.96 20.63
CA ASN A 58 -2.31 -22.36 19.93
C ASN A 58 -1.99 -23.34 18.79
N ALA A 59 -2.15 -24.63 19.08
CA ALA A 59 -1.90 -25.70 18.11
C ALA A 59 -2.95 -25.73 16.99
N GLU A 60 -4.16 -25.25 17.22
CA GLU A 60 -5.23 -25.24 16.21
C GLU A 60 -4.92 -24.22 15.12
N VAL A 61 -4.56 -22.99 15.51
CA VAL A 61 -4.13 -21.95 14.56
C VAL A 61 -2.91 -22.40 13.77
N LYS A 62 -1.94 -23.07 14.43
CA LYS A 62 -0.77 -23.63 13.74
C LYS A 62 -1.15 -24.51 12.57
N ASN A 63 -2.14 -25.40 12.75
CA ASN A 63 -2.56 -26.35 11.72
C ASN A 63 -3.31 -25.70 10.55
N LEU A 64 -3.71 -24.44 10.69
CA LEU A 64 -4.38 -23.65 9.65
C LEU A 64 -3.39 -22.96 8.71
N LEU A 65 -2.14 -22.75 9.14
CA LEU A 65 -1.15 -22.01 8.35
C LEU A 65 -0.60 -22.87 7.22
N VAL A 66 -0.44 -22.26 6.05
CA VAL A 66 0.17 -22.85 4.87
C VAL A 66 1.45 -22.08 4.53
N PHE A 67 2.55 -22.81 4.43
CA PHE A 67 3.86 -22.26 4.09
C PHE A 67 4.18 -22.60 2.63
N GLU A 68 4.58 -21.57 1.86
CA GLU A 68 5.11 -21.76 0.51
C GLU A 68 6.64 -21.84 0.51
N GLU A 69 7.21 -22.33 -0.57
CA GLU A 69 8.67 -22.53 -0.73
C GLU A 69 9.44 -21.21 -0.66
N ASP A 70 8.82 -20.09 -1.03
CA ASP A 70 9.42 -18.74 -0.95
C ASP A 70 9.36 -18.13 0.46
N GLY A 71 8.87 -18.87 1.46
CA GLY A 71 8.73 -18.43 2.83
C GLY A 71 7.43 -17.66 3.12
N THR A 72 6.56 -17.49 2.13
CA THR A 72 5.25 -16.84 2.33
C THR A 72 4.34 -17.71 3.20
N ILE A 73 3.70 -17.08 4.19
CA ILE A 73 2.75 -17.75 5.08
C ILE A 73 1.35 -17.31 4.69
N TYR A 74 0.48 -18.28 4.40
CA TYR A 74 -0.92 -18.07 4.10
C TYR A 74 -1.82 -18.51 5.23
N VAL A 75 -2.87 -17.74 5.48
CA VAL A 75 -3.82 -17.90 6.57
C VAL A 75 -5.23 -18.02 5.99
N PRO A 76 -6.01 -19.08 6.35
CA PRO A 76 -7.38 -19.22 5.86
C PRO A 76 -8.29 -18.17 6.52
N VAL A 77 -8.96 -17.38 5.69
CA VAL A 77 -9.74 -16.22 6.15
C VAL A 77 -10.84 -16.62 7.13
N ARG A 78 -11.67 -17.58 6.75
CA ARG A 78 -12.84 -17.98 7.55
C ARG A 78 -12.47 -18.68 8.85
N ALA A 79 -11.50 -19.57 8.78
CA ALA A 79 -11.09 -20.33 9.96
C ALA A 79 -10.43 -19.42 10.99
N ILE A 80 -9.51 -18.52 10.57
CA ILE A 80 -8.85 -17.60 11.50
C ILE A 80 -9.82 -16.54 12.06
N SER A 81 -10.83 -16.11 11.31
CA SER A 81 -11.87 -15.18 11.78
C SER A 81 -12.48 -15.64 13.10
N THR A 82 -12.80 -16.93 13.19
CA THR A 82 -13.42 -17.52 14.39
C THR A 82 -12.52 -17.39 15.62
N TYR A 83 -11.19 -17.58 15.47
CA TYR A 83 -10.25 -17.45 16.58
C TYR A 83 -10.01 -16.00 17.01
N LEU A 84 -10.17 -15.07 16.07
CA LEU A 84 -9.97 -13.64 16.34
C LEU A 84 -11.25 -12.91 16.72
N GLY A 85 -12.39 -13.61 16.78
CA GLY A 85 -13.68 -13.05 17.23
C GLY A 85 -14.46 -12.30 16.14
N TYR A 86 -14.15 -12.56 14.85
CA TYR A 86 -14.85 -11.98 13.72
C TYR A 86 -15.89 -12.95 13.13
N ASN A 87 -16.94 -12.42 12.57
CA ASN A 87 -17.85 -13.18 11.71
C ASN A 87 -17.31 -13.20 10.26
N SER A 88 -17.48 -14.33 9.57
CA SER A 88 -17.09 -14.43 8.17
C SER A 88 -18.05 -15.28 7.36
N TYR A 89 -18.26 -14.92 6.10
CA TYR A 89 -19.13 -15.65 5.18
C TYR A 89 -18.65 -15.49 3.74
N SER A 90 -18.97 -16.48 2.90
CA SER A 90 -18.68 -16.48 1.47
C SER A 90 -19.85 -15.93 0.67
N GLY A 91 -19.60 -15.48 -0.56
CA GLY A 91 -20.61 -15.01 -1.48
C GLY A 91 -20.82 -13.50 -1.46
N GLU A 92 -21.97 -13.05 -1.97
CA GLU A 92 -22.33 -11.64 -1.94
C GLU A 92 -22.94 -11.26 -0.60
N TYR A 93 -22.59 -10.08 -0.08
CA TYR A 93 -23.04 -9.58 1.22
C TYR A 93 -24.56 -9.62 1.38
N SER A 94 -25.29 -9.24 0.32
CA SER A 94 -26.75 -9.18 0.32
C SER A 94 -27.44 -10.53 0.19
N ASN A 95 -26.82 -11.51 -0.48
CA ASN A 95 -27.47 -12.76 -0.86
C ASN A 95 -26.84 -13.99 -0.23
N ARG A 96 -25.68 -13.89 0.44
CA ARG A 96 -24.91 -15.01 1.02
C ARG A 96 -24.88 -16.23 0.10
N SER A 97 -24.64 -15.97 -1.20
CA SER A 97 -24.59 -17.03 -2.20
C SER A 97 -23.38 -17.94 -1.96
N GLU A 98 -23.42 -19.17 -2.49
CA GLU A 98 -22.29 -20.11 -2.39
C GLU A 98 -21.10 -19.76 -3.32
N ASP A 99 -20.98 -18.49 -3.72
CA ASP A 99 -19.85 -18.03 -4.51
C ASP A 99 -18.59 -17.95 -3.64
N ASN A 100 -17.72 -18.94 -3.79
CA ASN A 100 -16.46 -19.01 -3.06
C ASN A 100 -15.36 -18.07 -3.61
N SER A 101 -15.66 -17.23 -4.59
CA SER A 101 -14.71 -16.24 -5.10
C SER A 101 -14.60 -14.98 -4.22
N LYS A 102 -15.54 -14.79 -3.27
CA LYS A 102 -15.57 -13.67 -2.35
C LYS A 102 -15.74 -14.13 -0.91
N CYS A 103 -15.12 -13.40 0.00
CA CYS A 103 -15.30 -13.58 1.44
C CYS A 103 -15.47 -12.21 2.11
N TYR A 104 -16.44 -12.14 3.01
CA TYR A 104 -16.67 -10.99 3.86
C TYR A 104 -16.27 -11.33 5.29
N VAL A 105 -15.56 -10.40 5.91
CA VAL A 105 -15.20 -10.45 7.33
C VAL A 105 -15.86 -9.26 8.00
N GLU A 106 -16.64 -9.51 9.04
CA GLU A 106 -17.47 -8.53 9.73
C GLU A 106 -17.05 -8.40 11.19
N SER A 107 -16.83 -7.17 11.62
CA SER A 107 -16.76 -6.75 13.02
C SER A 107 -17.99 -5.92 13.39
N GLN A 108 -18.00 -5.34 14.60
CA GLN A 108 -19.07 -4.43 15.00
C GLN A 108 -19.02 -3.10 14.21
N GLU A 109 -17.86 -2.70 13.74
CA GLU A 109 -17.58 -1.39 13.15
C GLU A 109 -17.37 -1.45 11.64
N GLU A 110 -16.93 -2.58 11.09
CA GLU A 110 -16.44 -2.67 9.74
C GLU A 110 -16.81 -3.98 9.05
N VAL A 111 -17.09 -3.89 7.75
CA VAL A 111 -17.17 -5.05 6.85
C VAL A 111 -16.03 -4.98 5.84
N THR A 112 -15.21 -6.01 5.83
CA THR A 112 -14.09 -6.17 4.88
C THR A 112 -14.47 -7.16 3.78
N ASN A 113 -14.30 -6.78 2.52
CA ASN A 113 -14.55 -7.64 1.36
C ASN A 113 -13.22 -8.05 0.72
N LEU A 114 -13.06 -9.35 0.57
CA LEU A 114 -11.93 -10.03 -0.06
C LEU A 114 -12.40 -10.75 -1.34
N THR A 115 -11.67 -10.59 -2.42
CA THR A 115 -11.98 -11.20 -3.71
C THR A 115 -10.81 -12.07 -4.19
N LEU A 116 -11.10 -13.29 -4.63
CA LEU A 116 -10.10 -14.20 -5.19
C LEU A 116 -9.29 -13.55 -6.32
N ASN A 117 -7.99 -13.78 -6.33
CA ASN A 117 -7.01 -13.22 -7.28
C ASN A 117 -6.86 -11.67 -7.20
N SER A 118 -7.42 -11.02 -6.18
CA SER A 118 -7.24 -9.60 -5.93
C SER A 118 -6.36 -9.39 -4.70
N ASN A 119 -5.39 -8.48 -4.78
CA ASN A 119 -4.67 -7.98 -3.61
C ASN A 119 -5.34 -6.75 -2.98
N LYS A 120 -6.43 -6.26 -3.58
CA LYS A 120 -7.21 -5.11 -3.13
C LYS A 120 -8.30 -5.57 -2.17
N ILE A 121 -8.32 -4.98 -0.99
CA ILE A 121 -9.33 -5.20 0.05
C ILE A 121 -10.23 -3.97 0.07
N TYR A 122 -11.54 -4.18 0.12
CA TYR A 122 -12.52 -3.12 0.31
C TYR A 122 -13.05 -3.17 1.72
N LYS A 123 -13.05 -2.03 2.41
CA LYS A 123 -13.56 -1.86 3.76
C LYS A 123 -14.70 -0.86 3.78
N LEU A 124 -15.81 -1.25 4.42
CA LEU A 124 -16.97 -0.42 4.67
C LEU A 124 -17.10 -0.18 6.16
N ASN A 125 -17.04 1.08 6.59
CA ASN A 125 -17.31 1.44 7.97
C ASN A 125 -18.83 1.48 8.20
N LEU A 126 -19.30 0.70 9.18
CA LEU A 126 -20.75 0.57 9.47
C LEU A 126 -21.32 1.75 10.25
N GLU A 127 -20.48 2.52 10.93
CA GLU A 127 -20.91 3.68 11.72
C GLU A 127 -21.10 4.93 10.86
N LYS A 128 -20.32 5.05 9.78
CA LYS A 128 -20.45 6.13 8.81
C LYS A 128 -21.53 5.76 7.79
N ASN A 129 -22.68 6.39 7.87
CA ASN A 129 -23.82 6.21 6.94
C ASN A 129 -23.55 6.75 5.51
N ASP A 130 -22.31 6.74 5.05
CA ASP A 130 -21.90 7.41 3.81
C ASP A 130 -21.69 6.46 2.63
N ASN A 131 -21.86 5.15 2.79
CA ASN A 131 -21.58 4.11 1.78
C ASN A 131 -20.18 4.24 1.13
N ASN A 132 -19.26 4.98 1.74
CA ASN A 132 -17.93 5.14 1.21
C ASN A 132 -17.06 3.95 1.60
N TYR A 133 -16.63 3.22 0.58
CA TYR A 133 -15.62 2.17 0.73
C TYR A 133 -14.24 2.80 0.76
N THR A 134 -13.48 2.47 1.78
CA THR A 134 -12.02 2.61 1.72
C THR A 134 -11.42 1.33 1.15
N TYR A 135 -10.24 1.41 0.57
CA TYR A 135 -9.53 0.23 0.10
C TYR A 135 -8.07 0.29 0.47
N ILE A 136 -7.52 -0.88 0.72
CA ILE A 136 -6.11 -1.10 1.04
C ILE A 136 -5.57 -2.23 0.18
N TYR A 137 -4.26 -2.31 0.06
CA TYR A 137 -3.60 -3.36 -0.72
C TYR A 137 -2.83 -4.31 0.19
N MET A 138 -2.95 -5.60 -0.10
CA MET A 138 -2.08 -6.63 0.47
C MET A 138 -0.83 -6.78 -0.40
N ASP A 139 0.21 -7.36 0.18
CA ASP A 139 1.46 -7.72 -0.52
C ASP A 139 1.23 -8.72 -1.66
N LYS A 140 0.31 -9.66 -1.49
CA LYS A 140 -0.05 -10.69 -2.49
C LYS A 140 -1.57 -10.83 -2.63
N PRO A 141 -2.07 -11.30 -3.79
CA PRO A 141 -3.49 -11.51 -4.00
C PRO A 141 -4.05 -12.65 -3.15
N VAL A 142 -5.36 -12.57 -2.86
CA VAL A 142 -6.15 -13.64 -2.24
C VAL A 142 -6.05 -14.92 -3.07
N LYS A 143 -5.79 -16.03 -2.43
CA LYS A 143 -5.58 -17.35 -3.07
C LYS A 143 -6.64 -18.34 -2.60
N ALA A 144 -7.08 -19.23 -3.47
CA ALA A 144 -7.94 -20.35 -3.07
C ALA A 144 -7.10 -21.61 -2.86
N ILE A 145 -7.24 -22.23 -1.68
CA ILE A 145 -6.62 -23.52 -1.35
C ILE A 145 -7.72 -24.45 -0.85
N ASN A 146 -7.95 -25.55 -1.54
CA ASN A 146 -9.01 -26.53 -1.21
C ASN A 146 -10.42 -25.91 -1.06
N GLY A 147 -10.72 -24.88 -1.86
CA GLY A 147 -12.03 -24.23 -1.85
C GLY A 147 -12.24 -23.18 -0.74
N GLU A 148 -11.22 -22.88 0.04
CA GLU A 148 -11.22 -21.80 1.03
C GLU A 148 -10.29 -20.67 0.58
N LEU A 149 -10.64 -19.41 0.91
CA LEU A 149 -9.82 -18.26 0.61
C LEU A 149 -8.75 -18.04 1.68
N TYR A 150 -7.53 -17.81 1.20
CA TYR A 150 -6.34 -17.57 1.99
C TYR A 150 -5.75 -16.19 1.66
N ILE A 151 -5.24 -15.54 2.69
CA ILE A 151 -4.50 -14.29 2.60
C ILE A 151 -3.13 -14.47 3.24
N THR A 152 -2.18 -13.60 2.89
CA THR A 152 -0.88 -13.58 3.52
C THR A 152 -0.97 -13.06 4.96
N THR A 153 0.12 -13.14 5.71
CA THR A 153 0.21 -12.55 7.05
C THR A 153 0.07 -11.03 7.03
N ASP A 154 0.52 -10.36 5.97
CA ASP A 154 0.25 -8.93 5.73
C ASP A 154 -1.26 -8.69 5.56
N GLY A 155 -1.92 -9.48 4.73
CA GLY A 155 -3.37 -9.44 4.57
C GLY A 155 -4.11 -9.70 5.89
N MET A 156 -3.64 -10.65 6.70
CA MET A 156 -4.23 -10.95 8.01
C MET A 156 -4.17 -9.73 8.94
N GLN A 157 -3.03 -9.05 9.01
CA GLN A 157 -2.88 -7.85 9.83
C GLN A 157 -3.84 -6.74 9.39
N LYS A 158 -3.97 -6.55 8.08
CA LYS A 158 -4.85 -5.52 7.49
C LYS A 158 -6.34 -5.82 7.64
N VAL A 159 -6.73 -7.09 7.54
CA VAL A 159 -8.13 -7.51 7.65
C VAL A 159 -8.60 -7.54 9.10
N PHE A 160 -7.80 -8.09 10.00
CA PHE A 160 -8.20 -8.35 11.39
C PHE A 160 -7.62 -7.36 12.40
N ASN A 161 -6.89 -6.34 11.95
CA ASN A 161 -6.24 -5.37 12.82
C ASN A 161 -5.46 -6.06 13.95
N THR A 162 -4.57 -7.00 13.59
CA THR A 162 -3.74 -7.77 14.52
C THR A 162 -2.27 -7.45 14.32
N ALA A 163 -1.47 -7.57 15.36
CA ALA A 163 -0.03 -7.61 15.23
C ALA A 163 0.42 -9.03 14.91
N PHE A 164 1.40 -9.18 14.04
CA PHE A 164 1.99 -10.46 13.65
C PHE A 164 3.51 -10.37 13.64
N SER A 165 4.16 -11.36 14.23
CA SER A 165 5.61 -11.51 14.11
C SER A 165 5.99 -12.97 13.87
N TYR A 166 7.05 -13.18 13.08
CA TYR A 166 7.65 -14.49 12.87
C TYR A 166 9.15 -14.45 13.21
N ASP A 167 9.48 -15.05 14.34
CA ASP A 167 10.85 -15.29 14.75
C ASP A 167 11.34 -16.59 14.10
N GLN A 168 12.09 -16.44 13.01
CA GLN A 168 12.61 -17.57 12.24
C GLN A 168 13.67 -18.38 12.99
N GLU A 169 14.43 -17.73 13.87
CA GLU A 169 15.49 -18.41 14.64
C GLU A 169 14.90 -19.38 15.65
N ASN A 170 13.81 -18.99 16.31
CA ASN A 170 13.11 -19.80 17.31
C ASN A 170 11.89 -20.53 16.72
N ASN A 171 11.64 -20.40 15.42
CA ASN A 171 10.50 -20.96 14.69
C ASN A 171 9.17 -20.67 15.40
N ARG A 172 8.99 -19.41 15.79
CA ARG A 172 7.87 -18.94 16.61
C ARG A 172 7.07 -17.87 15.88
N ILE A 173 5.78 -18.11 15.70
CA ILE A 173 4.80 -17.13 15.22
C ILE A 173 4.03 -16.60 16.43
N THR A 174 3.84 -15.29 16.48
CA THR A 174 3.04 -14.63 17.50
C THR A 174 2.00 -13.72 16.85
N ILE A 175 0.75 -13.84 17.28
CA ILE A 175 -0.40 -13.05 16.85
C ILE A 175 -0.95 -12.34 18.07
N TYR A 176 -1.04 -11.02 18.05
CA TYR A 176 -1.61 -10.21 19.11
C TYR A 176 -2.86 -9.49 18.66
N THR A 177 -3.91 -9.60 19.46
CA THR A 177 -5.15 -8.84 19.28
C THR A 177 -5.04 -7.46 19.94
N VAL A 178 -5.83 -6.49 19.47
CA VAL A 178 -5.85 -5.12 20.01
C VAL A 178 -6.09 -5.09 21.53
N PRO A 179 -7.10 -5.77 22.10
CA PRO A 179 -7.35 -5.71 23.54
C PRO A 179 -6.16 -6.23 24.37
N TYR A 180 -5.49 -7.26 23.88
CA TYR A 180 -4.32 -7.82 24.55
C TYR A 180 -3.15 -6.83 24.57
N LEU A 181 -2.86 -6.20 23.42
CA LEU A 181 -1.77 -5.22 23.29
C LEU A 181 -2.03 -3.97 24.14
N VAL A 182 -3.26 -3.45 24.13
CA VAL A 182 -3.65 -2.31 24.98
C VAL A 182 -3.37 -2.63 26.46
N SER A 183 -3.72 -3.85 26.91
CA SER A 183 -3.44 -4.28 28.28
C SER A 183 -1.93 -4.44 28.56
N SER A 184 -1.19 -5.02 27.60
CA SER A 184 0.22 -5.36 27.78
C SER A 184 1.15 -4.13 27.79
N TYR A 185 0.83 -3.13 26.96
CA TYR A 185 1.70 -1.95 26.81
C TYR A 185 1.35 -0.77 27.71
N SER A 186 0.35 -0.90 28.59
CA SER A 186 -0.03 0.17 29.51
C SER A 186 1.12 0.71 30.37
N ASN A 187 2.09 -0.12 30.73
CA ASN A 187 3.29 0.32 31.45
C ASN A 187 4.39 0.85 30.52
N THR A 188 4.61 0.21 29.37
CA THR A 188 5.66 0.58 28.41
C THR A 188 5.50 1.98 27.89
N ILE A 189 4.28 2.43 27.63
CA ILE A 189 4.01 3.80 27.17
C ILE A 189 4.46 4.86 28.17
N LEU A 190 4.41 4.58 29.47
CA LEU A 190 4.86 5.49 30.51
C LEU A 190 6.39 5.67 30.49
N ASP A 191 7.15 4.66 30.11
CA ASP A 191 8.61 4.74 30.00
C ASP A 191 9.06 5.70 28.91
N TYR A 192 8.23 5.90 27.87
CA TYR A 192 8.46 6.89 26.80
C TYR A 192 7.85 8.26 27.12
N GLY A 193 7.26 8.45 28.30
CA GLY A 193 6.59 9.70 28.68
C GLY A 193 5.21 9.89 28.06
N TYR A 194 4.58 8.84 27.55
CA TYR A 194 3.21 8.87 27.04
C TYR A 194 2.22 8.66 28.19
N THR A 195 1.04 9.25 28.11
CA THR A 195 0.01 9.13 29.15
C THR A 195 -0.92 7.94 28.90
N LYS A 196 -1.18 7.63 27.63
CA LYS A 196 -2.10 6.55 27.25
C LYS A 196 -1.89 6.10 25.80
N LEU A 197 -2.43 4.93 25.47
CA LEU A 197 -2.68 4.55 24.10
C LEU A 197 -3.82 5.42 23.54
N SER A 198 -3.73 5.85 22.28
CA SER A 198 -4.79 6.62 21.64
C SER A 198 -6.00 5.73 21.39
N GLU A 199 -7.16 6.11 21.94
CA GLU A 199 -8.43 5.45 21.69
C GLU A 199 -9.15 6.05 20.47
N ASN A 200 -8.86 7.31 20.16
CA ASN A 200 -9.53 8.10 19.12
C ASN A 200 -8.55 8.53 18.03
N PHE A 201 -7.82 7.60 17.47
CA PHE A 201 -7.13 7.89 16.24
C PHE A 201 -8.12 7.74 15.09
N GLU A 202 -8.26 8.70 14.22
CA GLU A 202 -9.30 8.97 13.20
C GLU A 202 -10.20 7.81 12.71
N ASN A 203 -10.00 6.58 13.11
CA ASN A 203 -10.85 5.42 12.88
C ASN A 203 -10.88 4.48 14.09
N GLU A 204 -10.62 5.00 15.30
CA GLU A 204 -10.80 4.29 16.58
C GLU A 204 -9.95 3.02 16.74
N LYS A 205 -8.89 2.87 15.92
CA LYS A 205 -8.02 1.70 16.00
C LYS A 205 -6.76 2.05 16.78
N ALA A 206 -6.60 1.46 17.96
CA ALA A 206 -5.38 1.58 18.75
C ALA A 206 -4.17 0.91 18.07
N ILE A 207 -4.42 0.02 17.11
CA ILE A 207 -3.40 -0.71 16.36
C ILE A 207 -3.48 -0.41 14.87
N LEU A 208 -2.32 -0.17 14.27
CA LEU A 208 -2.16 0.06 12.84
C LEU A 208 -1.03 -0.85 12.36
N GLN A 209 -1.35 -2.02 11.83
CA GLN A 209 -0.36 -2.94 11.23
C GLN A 209 0.92 -3.11 12.09
N ASN A 210 0.83 -3.76 13.24
CA ASN A 210 1.90 -3.90 14.23
C ASN A 210 2.35 -2.61 14.91
N MET A 211 1.55 -1.56 14.86
CA MET A 211 1.88 -0.28 15.47
C MET A 211 0.75 0.18 16.40
N LEU A 212 1.10 0.77 17.53
CA LEU A 212 0.17 1.37 18.47
C LEU A 212 0.35 2.89 18.46
N VAL A 213 -0.74 3.60 18.30
CA VAL A 213 -0.75 5.06 18.43
C VAL A 213 -0.81 5.44 19.91
N VAL A 214 0.10 6.30 20.33
CA VAL A 214 0.25 6.78 21.70
C VAL A 214 0.12 8.28 21.79
N THR A 215 -0.25 8.81 22.95
CA THR A 215 -0.42 10.25 23.16
C THR A 215 0.05 10.66 24.56
N ASP A 216 0.50 11.91 24.68
CA ASP A 216 0.73 12.61 25.95
C ASP A 216 -0.43 13.58 26.28
N ASP A 217 -1.64 13.31 25.73
CA ASP A 217 -2.85 14.15 25.77
C ASP A 217 -2.78 15.44 24.94
N LYS A 218 -1.65 15.72 24.32
CA LYS A 218 -1.46 16.90 23.47
C LYS A 218 -0.94 16.53 22.09
N TYR A 219 0.01 15.63 22.04
CA TYR A 219 0.66 15.19 20.82
C TYR A 219 0.52 13.69 20.64
N TYR A 220 0.66 13.24 19.42
CA TYR A 220 0.61 11.84 19.03
C TYR A 220 1.98 11.32 18.62
N GLY A 221 2.23 10.04 18.92
CA GLY A 221 3.38 9.26 18.51
C GLY A 221 2.97 7.83 18.15
N VAL A 222 3.93 6.99 17.78
CA VAL A 222 3.69 5.59 17.40
C VAL A 222 4.78 4.71 17.99
N ILE A 223 4.39 3.56 18.57
CA ILE A 223 5.29 2.51 19.00
C ILE A 223 5.04 1.23 18.21
N ASN A 224 6.06 0.37 18.13
CA ASN A 224 5.93 -0.97 17.56
C ASN A 224 5.16 -1.87 18.54
N ALA A 225 4.13 -2.56 18.04
CA ALA A 225 3.28 -3.41 18.85
C ALA A 225 3.94 -4.73 19.26
N SER A 226 5.02 -5.18 18.63
CA SER A 226 5.67 -6.44 18.94
C SER A 226 6.74 -6.31 20.05
N ASP A 227 7.41 -5.15 20.13
CA ASP A 227 8.53 -4.95 21.07
C ASP A 227 8.45 -3.64 21.86
N GLY A 228 7.43 -2.80 21.63
CA GLY A 228 7.24 -1.52 22.30
C GLY A 228 8.22 -0.43 21.88
N THR A 229 9.07 -0.64 20.89
CA THR A 229 10.04 0.37 20.45
C THR A 229 9.34 1.57 19.79
N GLN A 230 9.87 2.76 20.02
CA GLN A 230 9.32 3.99 19.45
C GLN A 230 9.57 4.05 17.93
N ILE A 231 8.50 4.19 17.14
CA ILE A 231 8.54 4.44 15.70
C ILE A 231 8.50 5.93 15.42
N LEU A 232 7.49 6.65 15.94
CA LEU A 232 7.39 8.10 15.86
C LEU A 232 7.35 8.69 17.26
N GLU A 233 8.13 9.75 17.46
CA GLU A 233 8.09 10.52 18.70
C GLU A 233 6.74 11.20 18.90
N CYS A 234 6.32 11.36 20.17
CA CYS A 234 5.09 12.08 20.53
C CYS A 234 5.30 13.58 20.39
N LYS A 235 5.14 14.11 19.18
CA LYS A 235 5.35 15.53 18.86
C LYS A 235 4.45 16.08 17.75
N TYR A 236 3.59 15.24 17.18
CA TYR A 236 2.71 15.60 16.09
C TYR A 236 1.32 16.00 16.61
N ASP A 237 0.72 17.02 16.01
CA ASP A 237 -0.64 17.44 16.33
C ASP A 237 -1.67 16.43 15.86
N ASP A 238 -1.34 15.69 14.77
CA ASP A 238 -2.14 14.61 14.20
C ASP A 238 -1.27 13.66 13.42
N ILE A 239 -1.69 12.39 13.34
CA ILE A 239 -1.03 11.31 12.57
C ILE A 239 -2.11 10.51 11.85
N GLN A 240 -2.04 10.45 10.53
CA GLN A 240 -2.90 9.62 9.68
C GLN A 240 -2.06 8.51 9.05
N TYR A 241 -2.37 7.27 9.35
CA TYR A 241 -1.69 6.15 8.71
C TYR A 241 -2.29 5.86 7.35
N GLN A 242 -1.43 5.81 6.33
CA GLN A 242 -1.83 5.45 4.97
C GLN A 242 -1.62 3.94 4.77
N GLU A 243 -2.66 3.16 4.98
CA GLU A 243 -2.61 1.70 4.89
C GLU A 243 -2.09 1.21 3.53
N ALA A 244 -2.37 1.96 2.45
CA ALA A 244 -1.93 1.61 1.10
C ALA A 244 -0.41 1.70 0.93
N THR A 245 0.23 2.70 1.53
CA THR A 245 1.68 2.97 1.36
C THR A 245 2.52 2.54 2.55
N GLY A 246 1.89 2.30 3.71
CA GLY A 246 2.59 2.04 4.97
C GLY A 246 3.23 3.28 5.60
N ASP A 247 2.88 4.47 5.15
CA ASP A 247 3.43 5.74 5.62
C ASP A 247 2.49 6.48 6.57
N PHE A 248 3.01 7.49 7.24
CA PHE A 248 2.24 8.38 8.10
C PHE A 248 2.18 9.78 7.50
N ILE A 249 0.99 10.29 7.22
CA ILE A 249 0.78 11.72 7.05
C ILE A 249 0.75 12.32 8.45
N VAL A 250 1.71 13.16 8.75
CA VAL A 250 1.86 13.79 10.07
C VAL A 250 1.61 15.29 9.98
N SER A 251 1.02 15.87 11.03
CA SER A 251 0.83 17.31 11.08
C SER A 251 1.57 17.94 12.25
N SER A 252 1.97 19.18 12.06
CA SER A 252 2.45 20.09 13.11
C SER A 252 2.15 21.52 12.73
N LYS A 253 1.55 22.29 13.64
CA LYS A 253 1.17 23.70 13.44
C LYS A 253 0.35 23.92 12.17
N ASN A 254 -0.65 23.06 11.95
CA ASN A 254 -1.54 23.06 10.77
C ASN A 254 -0.81 22.91 9.43
N LYS A 255 0.37 22.27 9.43
CA LYS A 255 1.08 21.87 8.23
C LYS A 255 1.27 20.35 8.24
N TYR A 256 1.27 19.77 7.06
CA TYR A 256 1.35 18.34 6.83
C TYR A 256 2.65 17.96 6.14
N GLY A 257 3.15 16.78 6.45
CA GLY A 257 4.29 16.10 5.83
C GLY A 257 4.09 14.60 5.84
N ILE A 258 5.05 13.84 5.30
CA ILE A 258 4.99 12.37 5.27
C ILE A 258 6.23 11.79 5.94
N MET A 259 5.99 10.88 6.89
CA MET A 259 7.01 10.08 7.56
C MET A 259 6.85 8.62 7.15
N GLY A 260 7.93 7.97 6.76
CA GLY A 260 7.95 6.54 6.57
C GLY A 260 7.93 5.77 7.90
N ALA A 261 7.44 4.53 7.87
CA ALA A 261 7.55 3.62 9.02
C ALA A 261 9.01 3.32 9.41
N ASP A 262 9.95 3.55 8.52
CA ASP A 262 11.40 3.49 8.74
C ASP A 262 11.98 4.74 9.45
N LYS A 263 11.13 5.63 9.95
CA LYS A 263 11.45 6.90 10.64
C LYS A 263 12.06 7.98 9.73
N ARG A 264 12.09 7.79 8.43
CA ARG A 264 12.61 8.79 7.49
C ARG A 264 11.53 9.78 7.10
N THR A 265 11.89 11.04 7.02
CA THR A 265 11.06 12.08 6.43
C THR A 265 11.06 11.89 4.92
N LYS A 266 9.91 11.55 4.35
CA LYS A 266 9.69 11.50 2.89
C LYS A 266 9.29 12.86 2.34
N VAL A 267 8.43 13.56 3.10
CA VAL A 267 7.95 14.90 2.75
C VAL A 267 8.01 15.79 3.98
N ASP A 268 8.67 16.93 3.87
CA ASP A 268 8.77 17.91 4.96
C ASP A 268 7.39 18.47 5.35
N ILE A 269 7.21 18.81 6.65
CA ILE A 269 5.96 19.37 7.18
C ILE A 269 5.82 20.82 6.74
N ASN A 270 5.33 21.05 5.51
CA ASN A 270 5.20 22.38 4.94
C ASN A 270 3.96 22.59 4.04
N TYR A 271 3.15 21.54 3.83
CA TYR A 271 1.93 21.61 3.04
C TYR A 271 0.72 21.97 3.91
N ASP A 272 -0.30 22.60 3.31
CA ASP A 272 -1.58 22.91 3.96
C ASP A 272 -2.49 21.66 4.01
N ASN A 273 -2.28 20.73 3.10
CA ASN A 273 -2.95 19.41 3.05
C ASN A 273 -2.13 18.44 2.21
N ILE A 274 -2.22 17.16 2.56
CA ILE A 274 -1.70 16.03 1.79
C ILE A 274 -2.76 14.93 1.85
N GLU A 275 -3.13 14.38 0.70
CA GLU A 275 -4.02 13.22 0.61
C GLU A 275 -3.55 12.25 -0.46
N LEU A 276 -3.75 10.95 -0.26
CA LEU A 276 -3.42 9.94 -1.26
C LEU A 276 -4.38 10.11 -2.45
N MET A 277 -3.84 10.50 -3.58
CA MET A 277 -4.59 10.75 -4.81
C MET A 277 -4.89 9.44 -5.55
N ASP A 278 -3.89 8.62 -5.75
CA ASP A 278 -3.98 7.31 -6.35
C ASP A 278 -2.76 6.46 -5.98
N TYR A 279 -3.02 5.28 -5.42
CA TYR A 279 -1.95 4.37 -5.01
C TYR A 279 -1.29 3.68 -6.20
N ASP A 280 -2.10 3.23 -7.18
CA ASP A 280 -1.60 2.49 -8.35
C ASP A 280 -0.68 3.38 -9.21
N ALA A 281 -1.00 4.68 -9.30
CA ALA A 281 -0.15 5.68 -9.93
C ALA A 281 0.98 6.20 -9.01
N GLY A 282 0.92 5.89 -7.71
CA GLY A 282 1.92 6.31 -6.73
C GLY A 282 1.94 7.82 -6.46
N LEU A 283 0.76 8.44 -6.32
CA LEU A 283 0.61 9.89 -6.28
C LEU A 283 -0.14 10.39 -5.05
N TYR A 284 0.36 11.50 -4.47
CA TYR A 284 -0.33 12.31 -3.48
C TYR A 284 -0.76 13.65 -4.08
N LEU A 285 -2.00 14.06 -3.79
CA LEU A 285 -2.45 15.43 -3.98
C LEU A 285 -1.94 16.28 -2.82
N VAL A 286 -1.33 17.40 -3.13
CA VAL A 286 -0.82 18.34 -2.12
C VAL A 286 -1.39 19.73 -2.33
N ARG A 287 -1.59 20.47 -1.21
CA ARG A 287 -1.97 21.86 -1.23
C ARG A 287 -0.94 22.68 -0.47
N ARG A 288 -0.50 23.79 -1.06
CA ARG A 288 0.42 24.75 -0.44
C ARG A 288 0.03 26.16 -0.81
N ASN A 289 -0.18 27.04 0.18
CA ASN A 289 -0.63 28.43 -0.03
C ASN A 289 -1.88 28.52 -0.93
N ASN A 290 -2.87 27.65 -0.68
CA ASN A 290 -4.10 27.51 -1.48
C ASN A 290 -3.89 27.16 -2.95
N ARG A 291 -2.74 26.61 -3.31
CA ARG A 291 -2.44 26.08 -4.64
C ARG A 291 -2.24 24.57 -4.58
N TYR A 292 -2.71 23.89 -5.60
CA TYR A 292 -2.67 22.43 -5.68
C TYR A 292 -1.51 21.96 -6.54
N GLY A 293 -0.93 20.83 -6.15
CA GLY A 293 0.12 20.12 -6.86
C GLY A 293 0.01 18.61 -6.66
N VAL A 294 0.88 17.86 -7.32
CA VAL A 294 1.00 16.41 -7.20
C VAL A 294 2.44 16.06 -6.90
N ILE A 295 2.64 15.16 -5.94
CA ILE A 295 3.95 14.57 -5.62
C ILE A 295 3.88 13.06 -5.73
N ASP A 296 5.01 12.40 -5.97
CA ASP A 296 5.13 10.95 -5.88
C ASP A 296 5.18 10.46 -4.42
N LEU A 297 5.20 9.15 -4.21
CA LEU A 297 5.25 8.53 -2.87
C LEU A 297 6.53 8.87 -2.09
N ASN A 298 7.56 9.41 -2.72
CA ASN A 298 8.82 9.80 -2.08
C ASN A 298 8.95 11.33 -1.90
N GLY A 299 7.91 12.09 -2.29
CA GLY A 299 7.88 13.54 -2.18
C GLY A 299 8.47 14.28 -3.39
N GLY A 300 8.80 13.58 -4.47
CA GLY A 300 9.22 14.19 -5.72
C GLY A 300 8.07 14.96 -6.40
N ASN A 301 8.32 16.20 -6.84
CA ASN A 301 7.28 16.98 -7.52
C ASN A 301 6.98 16.40 -8.91
N ILE A 302 5.72 16.00 -9.11
CA ILE A 302 5.15 15.63 -10.41
C ILE A 302 4.51 16.85 -11.05
N ILE A 303 3.63 17.55 -10.30
CA ILE A 303 3.02 18.82 -10.71
C ILE A 303 3.24 19.80 -9.56
N TYR A 304 3.89 20.94 -9.83
CA TYR A 304 4.16 21.94 -8.79
C TYR A 304 2.88 22.51 -8.21
N ALA A 305 2.90 22.83 -6.89
CA ALA A 305 1.75 23.40 -6.17
C ALA A 305 1.53 24.88 -6.54
N GLU A 306 1.14 25.13 -7.79
CA GLU A 306 0.92 26.46 -8.39
C GLU A 306 -0.46 26.58 -9.05
N ASN A 307 -1.26 25.50 -9.03
CA ASN A 307 -2.49 25.39 -9.78
C ASN A 307 -3.71 25.73 -8.92
N ASP A 308 -4.78 26.21 -9.55
CA ASP A 308 -6.01 26.59 -8.87
C ASP A 308 -6.80 25.35 -8.40
N ARG A 309 -6.71 24.28 -9.18
CA ARG A 309 -7.40 23.01 -8.90
C ARG A 309 -6.73 21.84 -9.63
N ILE A 310 -6.82 20.66 -9.06
CA ILE A 310 -6.48 19.38 -9.68
C ILE A 310 -7.67 18.43 -9.47
N GLY A 311 -8.03 17.72 -10.53
CA GLY A 311 -9.19 16.84 -10.51
C GLY A 311 -10.51 17.55 -10.86
N VAL A 312 -11.42 16.79 -11.45
CA VAL A 312 -12.80 17.18 -11.76
C VAL A 312 -13.77 16.51 -10.78
N ASP A 313 -14.89 17.15 -10.52
CA ASP A 313 -15.95 16.57 -9.71
C ASP A 313 -16.73 15.54 -10.54
N ILE A 314 -16.44 14.26 -10.32
CA ILE A 314 -17.08 13.17 -11.06
C ILE A 314 -18.49 12.85 -10.58
N SER A 315 -18.93 13.35 -9.42
CA SER A 315 -20.28 13.11 -8.89
C SER A 315 -21.39 13.65 -9.82
N ARG A 316 -21.01 14.56 -10.72
CA ARG A 316 -21.88 15.13 -11.74
C ARG A 316 -22.06 14.24 -12.97
N PHE A 317 -21.27 13.16 -13.09
CA PHE A 317 -21.19 12.28 -14.24
C PHE A 317 -21.45 10.83 -13.79
N GLU A 318 -22.72 10.44 -13.67
CA GLU A 318 -23.12 9.17 -13.02
C GLU A 318 -22.59 7.90 -13.71
N GLU A 319 -22.31 7.95 -15.02
CA GLU A 319 -21.99 6.78 -15.84
C GLU A 319 -20.56 6.80 -16.44
N ASN A 320 -19.59 7.32 -15.69
CA ASN A 320 -18.26 7.60 -16.23
C ASN A 320 -17.23 6.46 -16.10
N ASP A 321 -17.53 5.38 -15.38
CA ASP A 321 -16.64 4.24 -15.08
C ASP A 321 -15.28 4.65 -14.43
N LEU A 322 -15.16 5.89 -13.94
CA LEU A 322 -13.96 6.39 -13.27
C LEU A 322 -14.03 6.15 -11.77
N LYS A 323 -12.91 5.78 -11.18
CA LYS A 323 -12.79 5.59 -9.71
C LYS A 323 -12.72 6.93 -8.98
N THR A 324 -12.01 7.89 -9.54
CA THR A 324 -11.79 9.22 -8.98
C THR A 324 -11.78 10.27 -10.09
N GLY A 325 -12.00 11.54 -9.73
CA GLY A 325 -11.86 12.65 -10.68
C GLY A 325 -10.43 13.15 -10.84
N TYR A 326 -9.47 12.56 -10.15
CA TYR A 326 -8.08 13.00 -10.20
C TYR A 326 -7.32 12.42 -11.39
N ILE A 327 -7.65 11.21 -11.80
CA ILE A 327 -7.04 10.54 -12.95
C ILE A 327 -8.15 10.08 -13.89
N LEU A 328 -8.13 10.62 -15.10
CA LEU A 328 -9.06 10.27 -16.17
C LEU A 328 -8.51 9.14 -17.05
N VAL A 329 -9.24 8.81 -18.11
CA VAL A 329 -8.81 7.82 -19.10
C VAL A 329 -7.42 8.15 -19.64
N GLY A 330 -6.62 7.13 -19.94
CA GLY A 330 -5.25 7.30 -20.42
C GLY A 330 -4.27 7.83 -19.38
N ASN A 331 -4.60 7.72 -18.09
CA ASN A 331 -3.77 8.22 -16.98
C ASN A 331 -3.50 9.74 -17.06
N LEU A 332 -4.51 10.50 -17.47
CA LEU A 332 -4.43 11.95 -17.57
C LEU A 332 -4.99 12.63 -16.33
N ILE A 333 -4.25 13.61 -15.82
CA ILE A 333 -4.59 14.42 -14.65
C ILE A 333 -5.16 15.76 -15.13
N PRO A 334 -6.43 16.07 -14.86
CA PRO A 334 -7.00 17.37 -15.18
C PRO A 334 -6.51 18.43 -14.17
N VAL A 335 -5.95 19.50 -14.70
CA VAL A 335 -5.35 20.60 -13.93
C VAL A 335 -5.93 21.92 -14.38
N MET A 336 -6.33 22.78 -13.44
CA MET A 336 -6.83 24.13 -13.73
C MET A 336 -5.82 25.17 -13.26
N LYS A 337 -5.50 26.11 -14.12
CA LYS A 337 -4.67 27.28 -13.82
C LYS A 337 -5.27 28.50 -14.51
N ASN A 338 -5.43 29.60 -13.77
CA ASN A 338 -6.04 30.85 -14.25
C ASN A 338 -7.42 30.64 -14.89
N ASN A 339 -8.26 29.82 -14.26
CA ASN A 339 -9.61 29.46 -14.71
C ASN A 339 -9.66 28.72 -16.06
N LYS A 340 -8.56 28.18 -16.55
CA LYS A 340 -8.50 27.32 -17.72
C LYS A 340 -7.97 25.94 -17.35
N TRP A 341 -8.51 24.94 -17.99
CA TRP A 341 -8.15 23.54 -17.79
C TRP A 341 -7.15 23.08 -18.84
N GLY A 342 -6.20 22.28 -18.41
CA GLY A 342 -5.28 21.50 -19.21
C GLY A 342 -5.15 20.08 -18.69
N LEU A 343 -4.40 19.23 -19.38
CA LEU A 343 -4.15 17.85 -18.99
C LEU A 343 -2.65 17.60 -18.84
N PHE A 344 -2.31 16.84 -17.81
CA PHE A 344 -0.96 16.35 -17.55
C PHE A 344 -0.98 14.83 -17.53
N ASP A 345 0.11 14.19 -17.93
CA ASP A 345 0.30 12.76 -17.65
C ASP A 345 0.72 12.53 -16.19
N ILE A 346 0.69 11.27 -15.74
CA ILE A 346 1.11 10.89 -14.38
C ILE A 346 2.60 11.09 -14.12
N LYS A 347 3.43 11.45 -15.11
CA LYS A 347 4.84 11.81 -14.98
C LYS A 347 5.05 13.32 -14.86
N GLY A 348 3.98 14.11 -14.98
CA GLY A 348 4.01 15.56 -14.89
C GLY A 348 4.29 16.29 -16.20
N ASN A 349 4.26 15.59 -17.34
CA ASN A 349 4.35 16.25 -18.63
C ASN A 349 3.00 16.86 -18.99
N GLN A 350 2.98 18.12 -19.41
CA GLN A 350 1.80 18.77 -19.91
C GLN A 350 1.45 18.21 -21.29
N VAL A 351 0.27 17.58 -21.40
CA VAL A 351 -0.25 16.96 -22.63
C VAL A 351 -1.18 17.92 -23.36
N VAL A 352 -1.96 18.70 -22.61
CA VAL A 352 -2.89 19.72 -23.14
C VAL A 352 -2.63 21.04 -22.43
N ASP A 353 -2.51 22.11 -23.18
CA ASP A 353 -2.33 23.47 -22.66
C ASP A 353 -3.58 23.94 -21.87
N PHE A 354 -3.40 24.97 -21.03
CA PHE A 354 -4.48 25.58 -20.24
C PHE A 354 -5.38 26.45 -21.13
N GLU A 355 -6.25 25.84 -21.92
CA GLU A 355 -7.10 26.53 -22.86
C GLU A 355 -8.60 26.27 -22.68
N TYR A 356 -9.00 25.11 -22.13
CA TYR A 356 -10.39 24.71 -22.02
C TYR A 356 -11.10 25.37 -20.82
N ASP A 357 -12.41 25.63 -20.96
CA ASP A 357 -13.25 26.18 -19.91
C ASP A 357 -13.66 25.12 -18.88
N SER A 358 -13.88 23.90 -19.36
CA SER A 358 -14.20 22.73 -18.52
C SER A 358 -13.91 21.42 -19.23
N PHE A 359 -13.84 20.34 -18.44
CA PHE A 359 -13.99 18.99 -18.95
C PHE A 359 -15.38 18.46 -18.64
N GLY A 360 -15.94 17.72 -19.58
CA GLY A 360 -17.26 17.14 -19.53
C GLY A 360 -18.38 18.03 -20.07
N TYR A 361 -19.41 17.36 -20.56
CA TYR A 361 -20.68 17.94 -20.96
C TYR A 361 -21.68 17.83 -19.82
N ILE A 362 -22.39 18.91 -19.53
CA ILE A 362 -23.50 18.93 -18.55
C ILE A 362 -24.79 19.18 -19.32
N ALA A 363 -25.69 18.21 -19.27
CA ALA A 363 -26.97 18.28 -19.95
C ALA A 363 -27.84 19.43 -19.44
N ASN A 364 -28.40 20.19 -20.33
CA ASN A 364 -29.45 21.17 -20.05
C ASN A 364 -30.79 20.43 -19.88
N ASN A 365 -31.60 20.81 -18.91
CA ASN A 365 -32.82 20.14 -18.41
C ASN A 365 -33.93 19.82 -19.47
N ASN A 366 -33.67 20.00 -20.77
CA ASN A 366 -34.65 19.84 -21.82
C ASN A 366 -34.47 18.61 -22.74
N ARG A 367 -33.53 17.70 -22.42
CA ARG A 367 -33.26 16.52 -23.26
C ARG A 367 -33.07 15.28 -22.37
N GLU A 368 -33.35 14.11 -22.92
CA GLU A 368 -33.00 12.80 -22.36
C GLU A 368 -31.47 12.54 -22.35
N ALA A 369 -30.68 13.61 -22.48
CA ALA A 369 -29.24 13.59 -22.49
C ALA A 369 -28.68 13.53 -21.08
N THR A 370 -27.73 12.66 -20.83
CA THR A 370 -26.97 12.56 -19.59
C THR A 370 -25.62 13.26 -19.67
N ASN A 371 -25.14 13.71 -18.54
CA ASN A 371 -23.81 14.30 -18.41
C ASN A 371 -22.74 13.31 -18.87
N LEU A 372 -21.74 13.78 -19.62
CA LEU A 372 -20.69 12.95 -20.19
C LEU A 372 -19.30 13.56 -19.96
N LEU A 373 -18.42 12.84 -19.30
CA LEU A 373 -17.04 13.26 -19.07
C LEU A 373 -16.06 12.55 -20.00
N VAL A 374 -16.20 11.24 -20.14
CA VAL A 374 -15.27 10.38 -20.90
C VAL A 374 -16.05 9.36 -21.73
N ILE A 375 -15.46 8.91 -22.83
CA ILE A 375 -15.90 7.74 -23.58
C ILE A 375 -14.82 6.66 -23.39
N PRO A 376 -15.00 5.73 -22.43
CA PRO A 376 -13.95 4.81 -22.00
C PRO A 376 -13.46 3.91 -23.13
N ASN A 377 -14.37 3.42 -23.98
CA ASN A 377 -14.04 2.50 -25.07
C ASN A 377 -13.06 3.10 -26.11
N TYR A 378 -12.96 4.42 -26.18
CA TYR A 378 -12.05 5.13 -27.07
C TYR A 378 -10.97 5.92 -26.34
N ASN A 379 -10.94 5.86 -25.00
CA ASN A 379 -10.03 6.65 -24.16
C ASN A 379 -10.03 8.15 -24.56
N VAL A 380 -11.20 8.74 -24.73
CA VAL A 380 -11.34 10.15 -25.05
C VAL A 380 -12.09 10.90 -23.95
N ILE A 381 -11.71 12.16 -23.78
CA ILE A 381 -12.24 13.08 -22.78
C ILE A 381 -13.04 14.16 -23.51
N VAL A 382 -14.23 14.49 -23.01
CA VAL A 382 -15.01 15.62 -23.49
C VAL A 382 -14.41 16.92 -22.95
N ALA A 383 -14.11 17.86 -23.81
CA ALA A 383 -13.59 19.18 -23.47
C ALA A 383 -14.49 20.29 -24.02
N CYS A 384 -14.66 21.35 -23.22
CA CYS A 384 -15.47 22.51 -23.57
C CYS A 384 -14.60 23.77 -23.74
N LEU A 385 -14.82 24.51 -24.82
CA LEU A 385 -14.22 25.81 -25.07
C LEU A 385 -15.26 26.72 -25.72
N ASP A 386 -15.50 27.91 -25.16
CA ASP A 386 -16.46 28.90 -25.64
C ASP A 386 -17.86 28.29 -25.92
N GLU A 387 -18.37 27.53 -24.94
CA GLU A 387 -19.67 26.82 -24.96
C GLU A 387 -19.81 25.79 -26.08
N ARG A 388 -18.71 25.36 -26.69
CA ARG A 388 -18.67 24.31 -27.69
C ARG A 388 -17.77 23.17 -27.26
N TYR A 389 -18.03 21.97 -27.76
CA TYR A 389 -17.43 20.74 -27.26
C TYR A 389 -16.53 20.08 -28.33
N THR A 390 -15.48 19.42 -27.83
CA THR A 390 -14.63 18.53 -28.62
C THR A 390 -14.24 17.30 -27.81
N LEU A 391 -13.60 16.34 -28.47
CA LEU A 391 -12.98 15.19 -27.82
C LEU A 391 -11.46 15.35 -27.83
N LEU A 392 -10.82 14.92 -26.73
CA LEU A 392 -9.37 14.83 -26.60
C LEU A 392 -8.96 13.39 -26.40
N ASN A 393 -8.01 12.89 -27.17
CA ASN A 393 -7.40 11.59 -26.93
C ASN A 393 -6.31 11.66 -25.86
N THR A 394 -5.70 10.54 -25.53
CA THR A 394 -4.65 10.45 -24.49
C THR A 394 -3.34 11.17 -24.85
N SER A 395 -3.16 11.58 -26.11
CA SER A 395 -2.04 12.41 -26.57
C SER A 395 -2.37 13.90 -26.61
N GLY A 396 -3.59 14.30 -26.21
CA GLY A 396 -4.07 15.68 -26.25
C GLY A 396 -4.55 16.13 -27.63
N GLU A 397 -4.61 15.23 -28.60
CA GLU A 397 -5.08 15.55 -29.96
C GLU A 397 -6.61 15.50 -30.00
N GLN A 398 -7.19 16.29 -30.90
CA GLN A 398 -8.62 16.30 -31.16
C GLN A 398 -8.93 15.30 -32.29
N PRO A 399 -9.48 14.10 -32.01
CA PRO A 399 -9.91 13.16 -33.04
C PRO A 399 -10.98 13.79 -33.96
N ILE A 400 -11.87 14.57 -33.39
CA ILE A 400 -12.85 15.39 -34.12
C ILE A 400 -12.21 16.77 -34.32
N ARG A 401 -11.81 17.09 -35.55
CA ARG A 401 -11.13 18.35 -35.88
C ARG A 401 -12.04 19.58 -35.88
N ALA A 402 -13.17 19.54 -35.21
CA ALA A 402 -14.13 20.62 -35.12
C ALA A 402 -14.78 20.63 -33.74
N PHE A 403 -15.14 21.82 -33.28
CA PHE A 403 -16.01 21.94 -32.14
C PHE A 403 -17.46 21.73 -32.57
N VAL A 404 -18.20 20.99 -31.76
CA VAL A 404 -19.61 20.66 -31.94
C VAL A 404 -20.47 21.37 -30.91
N ASP A 405 -21.78 21.41 -31.15
CA ASP A 405 -22.70 22.17 -30.30
C ASP A 405 -23.01 21.41 -28.98
N ASP A 406 -23.12 20.07 -29.04
CA ASP A 406 -23.33 19.20 -27.88
C ASP A 406 -22.59 17.86 -28.06
N ILE A 407 -22.13 17.25 -26.94
CA ILE A 407 -21.67 15.84 -26.84
C ILE A 407 -22.25 15.25 -25.58
N TYR A 408 -23.11 14.24 -25.68
CA TYR A 408 -23.83 13.68 -24.55
C TYR A 408 -23.97 12.17 -24.66
N MET A 409 -24.41 11.56 -23.55
CA MET A 409 -24.76 10.15 -23.50
C MET A 409 -26.28 10.02 -23.38
N GLU A 410 -26.83 9.03 -24.08
CA GLU A 410 -28.21 8.58 -23.98
C GLU A 410 -28.22 7.14 -23.49
N ILE A 411 -29.11 6.80 -22.56
CA ILE A 411 -29.31 5.41 -22.09
C ILE A 411 -30.63 4.93 -22.69
N SER A 412 -30.57 3.98 -23.61
CA SER A 412 -31.72 3.39 -24.26
C SER A 412 -31.66 1.87 -24.18
N GLY A 413 -32.72 1.25 -23.63
CA GLY A 413 -32.75 -0.21 -23.48
C GLY A 413 -31.70 -0.79 -22.52
N GLY A 414 -31.05 0.05 -21.70
CA GLY A 414 -29.94 -0.35 -20.82
C GLY A 414 -28.56 -0.27 -21.49
N GLU A 415 -28.49 0.18 -22.74
CA GLU A 415 -27.24 0.40 -23.46
C GLU A 415 -26.91 1.89 -23.49
N LYS A 416 -25.61 2.22 -23.43
CA LYS A 416 -25.09 3.58 -23.51
C LYS A 416 -24.81 3.92 -24.97
N HIS A 417 -25.36 5.03 -25.44
CA HIS A 417 -25.15 5.58 -26.78
C HIS A 417 -24.54 6.97 -26.68
N TYR A 418 -23.41 7.19 -27.30
CA TYR A 418 -22.74 8.48 -27.29
C TYR A 418 -23.13 9.28 -28.55
N LYS A 419 -23.70 10.47 -28.34
CA LYS A 419 -24.26 11.31 -29.36
C LYS A 419 -23.54 12.66 -29.45
N MET A 420 -23.45 13.24 -30.61
CA MET A 420 -23.01 14.63 -30.79
C MET A 420 -23.93 15.39 -31.74
N ILE A 421 -24.05 16.69 -31.53
CA ILE A 421 -24.81 17.58 -32.39
C ILE A 421 -23.83 18.57 -33.04
N ALA A 422 -23.89 18.67 -34.37
CA ALA A 422 -23.13 19.62 -35.12
C ALA A 422 -24.01 20.17 -36.26
N ASN A 423 -24.15 21.50 -36.34
CA ASN A 423 -24.98 22.18 -37.36
C ASN A 423 -26.43 21.62 -37.39
N ASP A 424 -27.06 21.52 -36.23
CA ASP A 424 -28.42 20.99 -36.02
C ASP A 424 -28.64 19.53 -36.46
N LYS A 425 -27.58 18.77 -36.68
CA LYS A 425 -27.63 17.35 -37.02
C LYS A 425 -27.01 16.51 -35.91
N GLU A 426 -27.68 15.43 -35.61
CA GLU A 426 -27.22 14.44 -34.66
C GLU A 426 -26.38 13.35 -35.37
N TYR A 427 -25.31 12.93 -34.68
CA TYR A 427 -24.39 11.90 -35.16
C TYR A 427 -24.10 10.95 -33.98
N ASP A 428 -23.88 9.68 -34.28
CA ASP A 428 -23.32 8.72 -33.35
C ASP A 428 -21.78 8.94 -33.23
N VAL A 429 -21.31 9.13 -32.03
CA VAL A 429 -19.89 9.46 -31.78
C VAL A 429 -18.98 8.26 -32.06
N GLU A 430 -19.39 7.05 -31.67
CA GLU A 430 -18.59 5.86 -31.88
C GLU A 430 -18.46 5.54 -33.38
N GLU A 431 -19.57 5.55 -34.10
CA GLU A 431 -19.54 5.39 -35.57
C GLU A 431 -18.70 6.47 -36.25
N TYR A 432 -18.71 7.69 -35.74
CA TYR A 432 -17.91 8.78 -36.29
C TYR A 432 -16.42 8.58 -36.03
N LEU A 433 -16.02 8.18 -34.84
CA LEU A 433 -14.63 7.89 -34.46
C LEU A 433 -14.08 6.69 -35.27
N ASP A 434 -14.87 5.65 -35.45
CA ASP A 434 -14.51 4.49 -36.28
C ASP A 434 -14.23 4.89 -37.75
N ARG A 435 -15.06 5.75 -38.30
CA ARG A 435 -14.86 6.30 -39.66
C ARG A 435 -13.60 7.16 -39.81
N LEU A 436 -13.16 7.79 -38.69
CA LEU A 436 -11.90 8.53 -38.65
C LEU A 436 -10.69 7.61 -38.41
N GLY A 437 -10.91 6.30 -38.19
CA GLY A 437 -9.86 5.32 -37.93
C GLY A 437 -9.39 5.30 -36.50
N VAL A 438 -10.10 5.94 -35.58
CA VAL A 438 -9.84 5.82 -34.15
C VAL A 438 -10.33 4.46 -33.69
N GLN A 439 -9.43 3.59 -33.21
CA GLN A 439 -9.80 2.24 -32.81
C GLN A 439 -10.25 2.22 -31.36
N PRO A 440 -11.30 1.43 -31.03
CA PRO A 440 -11.66 1.18 -29.66
C PRO A 440 -10.51 0.51 -28.89
N VAL A 441 -10.36 0.88 -27.62
CA VAL A 441 -9.41 0.23 -26.72
C VAL A 441 -9.95 -1.15 -26.33
N THR A 442 -9.29 -2.20 -26.83
CA THR A 442 -9.62 -3.56 -26.41
C THR A 442 -9.16 -3.76 -24.98
N ASN A 443 -10.08 -3.69 -24.02
CA ASN A 443 -9.84 -4.16 -22.67
C ASN A 443 -9.63 -5.69 -22.75
N HIS A 444 -8.40 -6.14 -22.72
CA HIS A 444 -8.08 -7.54 -22.45
C HIS A 444 -8.41 -7.84 -20.98
N THR A 445 -9.68 -8.00 -20.67
CA THR A 445 -10.08 -8.85 -19.56
C THR A 445 -9.67 -10.26 -19.97
N ASN A 446 -8.61 -10.78 -19.37
CA ASN A 446 -8.20 -12.17 -19.48
C ASN A 446 -9.31 -13.06 -18.91
N THR A 447 -10.32 -13.31 -19.71
CA THR A 447 -11.24 -14.42 -19.54
C THR A 447 -10.59 -15.60 -20.27
N THR A 448 -9.83 -16.40 -19.54
CA THR A 448 -9.31 -17.67 -20.03
C THR A 448 -10.51 -18.61 -20.18
N SER A 449 -11.17 -18.57 -21.32
CA SER A 449 -12.06 -19.64 -21.74
C SER A 449 -11.19 -20.79 -22.24
N ASN A 450 -11.05 -21.82 -21.42
CA ASN A 450 -10.56 -23.13 -21.86
C ASN A 450 -11.54 -23.69 -22.88
N THR A 451 -11.19 -23.58 -24.17
CA THR A 451 -11.78 -24.41 -25.20
C THR A 451 -10.80 -25.54 -25.47
N GLU A 452 -11.14 -26.71 -24.96
CA GLU A 452 -10.52 -27.98 -25.38
C GLU A 452 -10.72 -28.14 -26.89
N GLN A 453 -9.64 -28.08 -27.64
CA GLN A 453 -9.59 -28.68 -28.98
C GLN A 453 -8.58 -29.81 -28.96
N SER A 454 -9.16 -31.01 -28.94
CA SER A 454 -8.49 -32.25 -29.35
C SER A 454 -8.00 -32.10 -30.79
N ASN A 455 -6.71 -32.29 -31.02
CA ASN A 455 -6.23 -32.73 -32.34
C ASN A 455 -5.05 -33.69 -32.20
N THR A 456 -5.31 -34.81 -32.78
CA THR A 456 -4.50 -36.01 -33.03
C THR A 456 -3.29 -35.72 -33.92
N THR A 457 -2.16 -36.29 -33.50
CA THR A 457 -1.04 -36.91 -34.25
C THR A 457 -0.57 -36.34 -35.60
N SER A 458 0.70 -35.99 -35.72
CA SER A 458 1.69 -36.78 -36.45
C SER A 458 3.12 -36.22 -36.29
N ASN A 459 4.02 -37.18 -36.02
CA ASN A 459 5.47 -37.04 -35.93
C ASN A 459 6.10 -36.49 -37.22
N LYS A 460 7.12 -35.62 -37.03
CA LYS A 460 8.36 -35.78 -37.80
C LYS A 460 9.53 -35.08 -37.06
N GLU A 461 10.48 -35.91 -36.69
CA GLU A 461 11.83 -35.55 -36.29
C GLU A 461 12.56 -34.81 -37.40
N THR A 462 13.33 -33.80 -37.07
CA THR A 462 14.67 -33.59 -37.64
C THR A 462 15.55 -32.72 -36.69
N ASN A 463 16.67 -33.29 -36.33
CA ASN A 463 17.85 -32.74 -35.65
C ASN A 463 18.45 -31.55 -36.36
N ASN A 464 19.00 -30.62 -35.53
CA ASN A 464 20.35 -30.00 -35.58
C ASN A 464 20.28 -28.74 -34.69
N GLY A 465 20.99 -28.56 -33.62
CA GLY A 465 22.42 -28.64 -33.42
C GLY A 465 23.02 -27.23 -33.40
N VAL A 466 23.45 -26.79 -32.18
CA VAL A 466 24.52 -25.82 -31.95
C VAL A 466 24.20 -24.31 -32.17
N ASN A 467 24.07 -23.53 -31.12
CA ASN A 467 25.10 -22.62 -30.60
C ASN A 467 24.55 -21.76 -29.42
N ASN A 468 25.00 -22.11 -28.23
CA ASN A 468 25.13 -21.18 -27.11
C ASN A 468 26.47 -20.48 -27.29
N GLN A 469 26.43 -19.17 -27.41
CA GLN A 469 27.46 -18.21 -26.96
C GLN A 469 27.18 -16.85 -27.57
N THR A 470 27.02 -15.87 -26.69
CA THR A 470 27.14 -14.40 -26.84
C THR A 470 25.94 -13.64 -26.31
N VAL A 471 25.84 -13.54 -25.00
CA VAL A 471 25.17 -12.42 -24.29
C VAL A 471 25.87 -12.22 -22.92
N GLU A 472 27.16 -11.91 -22.93
CA GLU A 472 27.89 -11.52 -21.69
C GLU A 472 28.94 -10.41 -21.89
N GLU A 473 28.93 -9.69 -23.00
CA GLU A 473 29.97 -8.67 -23.27
C GLU A 473 29.44 -7.22 -23.42
N ASN A 474 28.24 -6.87 -22.91
CA ASN A 474 27.77 -5.47 -22.97
C ASN A 474 27.43 -4.87 -21.61
N ARG A 475 28.06 -5.28 -20.53
CA ARG A 475 27.87 -4.68 -19.19
C ARG A 475 29.07 -3.99 -18.57
N GLU A 476 30.20 -3.95 -19.22
CA GLU A 476 31.46 -3.34 -18.68
C GLU A 476 31.92 -2.04 -19.35
N GLN A 477 31.21 -1.50 -20.35
CA GLN A 477 31.66 -0.24 -21.00
C GLN A 477 30.89 1.03 -20.61
N ASN A 478 29.93 0.99 -19.68
CA ASN A 478 29.21 2.20 -19.23
C ASN A 478 29.61 2.72 -17.83
N ASN A 479 30.68 2.19 -17.23
CA ASN A 479 31.13 2.65 -15.90
C ASN A 479 32.46 3.42 -15.92
N GLU A 480 33.07 3.70 -17.07
CA GLU A 480 34.33 4.46 -17.13
C GLU A 480 34.22 5.90 -17.66
N GLU A 481 33.04 6.37 -18.06
CA GLU A 481 32.83 7.77 -18.50
C GLU A 481 32.27 8.73 -17.45
N GLN A 482 31.94 8.28 -16.23
CA GLN A 482 31.45 9.16 -15.15
C GLN A 482 32.49 9.53 -14.07
N GLN A 483 33.78 9.18 -14.24
CA GLN A 483 34.86 9.54 -13.28
C GLN A 483 35.89 10.53 -13.79
N ARG A 484 35.64 11.29 -14.84
CA ARG A 484 36.63 12.24 -15.41
C ARG A 484 36.20 13.70 -15.49
N ASN A 485 35.22 14.16 -14.70
CA ASN A 485 34.83 15.60 -14.69
C ASN A 485 34.69 16.19 -13.28
N GLU A 486 35.52 15.76 -12.32
CA GLU A 486 35.73 16.48 -11.07
C GLU A 486 37.20 16.69 -10.82
N GLY A 487 37.72 17.74 -11.37
CA GLY A 487 39.09 18.22 -11.12
C GLY A 487 39.40 19.46 -11.95
N ASP A 488 39.48 20.57 -11.27
CA ASP A 488 39.99 21.87 -11.64
C ASP A 488 38.94 23.00 -11.71
N GLN A 489 38.83 23.70 -10.58
CA GLN A 489 38.93 25.17 -10.53
C GLN A 489 38.88 25.61 -9.05
N ASN A 490 40.08 25.72 -8.50
CA ASN A 490 40.36 26.53 -7.33
C ASN A 490 41.37 27.57 -7.80
N ASN A 491 41.04 28.85 -7.71
CA ASN A 491 41.89 29.99 -7.32
C ASN A 491 41.36 31.31 -7.89
N GLY A 492 41.30 32.30 -7.02
CA GLY A 492 41.35 33.68 -7.47
C GLY A 492 40.51 34.65 -6.59
N ASP A 493 41.11 35.04 -5.46
CA ASP A 493 41.26 36.39 -4.87
C ASP A 493 40.05 37.30 -4.58
N GLN A 494 39.86 37.52 -3.26
CA GLN A 494 39.94 38.76 -2.47
C GLN A 494 39.60 40.10 -3.15
N GLN A 495 38.66 40.85 -2.58
CA GLN A 495 38.86 42.14 -1.89
C GLN A 495 37.53 42.82 -1.53
N ILE A 496 37.30 42.99 -0.26
CA ILE A 496 37.14 44.23 0.53
C ILE A 496 36.38 45.36 -0.17
N ASN A 497 35.20 45.76 0.41
CA ASN A 497 35.05 47.14 0.83
C ASN A 497 33.92 47.33 1.86
N GLU A 498 34.30 48.00 2.94
CA GLU A 498 33.50 48.56 4.03
C GLU A 498 32.68 49.79 3.58
N GLY A 499 31.71 50.07 4.37
CA GLY A 499 31.22 51.43 4.58
C GLY A 499 29.78 51.71 4.09
N ASN A 500 28.80 51.97 4.85
CA ASN A 500 28.67 53.08 5.76
C ASN A 500 27.24 53.08 6.36
N GLN A 501 27.19 53.46 7.58
CA GLN A 501 26.04 53.86 8.39
C GLN A 501 25.18 54.95 7.71
N ASN A 502 23.86 54.99 7.97
CA ASN A 502 23.25 56.05 8.80
C ASN A 502 21.72 55.95 8.86
N ASN A 503 21.23 55.89 10.08
CA ASN A 503 20.23 56.72 10.74
C ASN A 503 19.02 57.27 9.97
N GLY A 504 17.92 57.11 10.63
CA GLY A 504 16.73 57.98 10.47
C GLY A 504 15.48 57.34 11.06
N GLU A 505 15.33 57.57 12.34
CA GLU A 505 14.17 57.83 13.16
C GLU A 505 12.92 58.34 12.41
N ALA A 506 11.83 57.82 12.88
CA ALA A 506 10.76 58.46 13.65
C ALA A 506 9.40 58.64 12.98
N GLN A 507 8.44 58.18 13.73
CA GLN A 507 7.17 58.81 14.12
C GLN A 507 5.91 58.65 13.25
N ASN A 508 4.99 57.96 13.93
CA ASN A 508 3.62 58.37 14.33
C ASN A 508 2.45 58.34 13.32
N ALA A 509 1.48 57.63 13.80
CA ALA A 509 0.04 58.01 13.99
C ALA A 509 -0.85 58.01 12.72
N GLU A 510 -1.75 57.15 12.70
CA GLU A 510 -3.15 57.15 13.13
C GLU A 510 -3.75 55.72 12.97
#